data_bc0ba635d370784f2f5d2ec2e9939b2a
#
_entry.id   bc0ba635d370784f2f5d2ec2e9939b2a
#
_cell.length_a   1.000
_cell.length_b   1.000
_cell.length_c   1.000
_cell.angle_alpha   90.00
_cell.angle_beta   90.00
_cell.angle_gamma   90.00
#
_symmetry.space_group_name_H-M   'P 1'
#
loop_
_entity.id
_entity.type
_entity.pdbx_description
1 polymer ?
#
loop_
_entity_poly.entity_id
_entity_poly.type
_entity_poly.pdbx_seq_one_letter_code
_entity_poly.pdbx_strand_id
1 'polypeptide(L)'
;MEIETDNKKSVKGRIVTAAWQLFYEKGYNGTTVDDIIELSGTSKGSFYYYFNTKDELLNTLSIILDDNYEVLKTKMDPDMNCYEKLLYLNYEAHSMMEEKISIDLLASLYSTQLVAQGHRSLLDQNRTYYNCLLYTSPSPRDGLLS
;
A
#
# COMPACT_ATOMS: atom_id res chain seq x y z
N MET A 1 -7.04 9.12 11.18
CA MET A 1 -6.97 9.49 9.76
C MET A 1 -8.13 8.81 9.04
N GLU A 2 -9.14 9.56 8.72
CA GLU A 2 -10.26 9.05 7.94
C GLU A 2 -9.81 8.95 6.47
N ILE A 3 -9.57 7.75 6.01
CA ILE A 3 -9.63 7.48 4.57
C ILE A 3 -11.12 7.41 4.26
N GLU A 4 -11.73 8.57 4.18
CA GLU A 4 -13.05 8.72 3.57
C GLU A 4 -12.86 8.63 2.07
N THR A 5 -12.68 7.44 1.59
CA THR A 5 -12.92 7.14 0.20
C THR A 5 -14.24 6.39 0.09
N ASP A 6 -14.97 6.66 -0.96
CA ASP A 6 -16.18 5.94 -1.38
C ASP A 6 -16.02 4.40 -1.32
N ASN A 7 -14.78 3.94 -1.21
CA ASN A 7 -14.38 2.56 -1.09
C ASN A 7 -14.79 1.89 0.24
N LYS A 8 -14.95 2.64 1.35
CA LYS A 8 -15.38 2.08 2.64
C LYS A 8 -16.83 1.57 2.60
N LYS A 9 -17.65 2.08 1.68
CA LYS A 9 -19.05 1.69 1.50
C LYS A 9 -19.20 0.48 0.58
N SER A 10 -18.22 0.19 -0.26
CA SER A 10 -18.25 -0.98 -1.16
C SER A 10 -17.95 -2.27 -0.39
N VAL A 11 -18.48 -3.39 -0.87
CA VAL A 11 -18.20 -4.72 -0.30
C VAL A 11 -16.70 -5.00 -0.30
N LYS A 12 -16.02 -4.71 -1.41
CA LYS A 12 -14.56 -4.84 -1.53
C LYS A 12 -13.82 -4.00 -0.49
N GLY A 13 -14.22 -2.72 -0.32
CA GLY A 13 -13.61 -1.82 0.64
C GLY A 13 -13.78 -2.28 2.08
N ARG A 14 -14.92 -2.85 2.45
CA ARG A 14 -15.15 -3.43 3.78
C ARG A 14 -14.24 -4.63 4.03
N ILE A 15 -14.08 -5.52 3.04
CA ILE A 15 -13.17 -6.67 3.12
C ILE A 15 -11.73 -6.21 3.34
N VAL A 16 -11.25 -5.25 2.54
CA VAL A 16 -9.89 -4.70 2.64
C VAL A 16 -9.66 -4.05 4.01
N THR A 17 -10.58 -3.21 4.46
CA THR A 17 -10.47 -2.53 5.77
C THR A 17 -10.41 -3.54 6.92
N ALA A 18 -11.29 -4.55 6.92
CA ALA A 18 -11.31 -5.60 7.94
C ALA A 18 -10.00 -6.43 7.91
N ALA A 19 -9.52 -6.78 6.72
CA ALA A 19 -8.28 -7.52 6.57
C ALA A 19 -7.08 -6.78 7.15
N TRP A 20 -6.90 -5.50 6.83
CA TRP A 20 -5.79 -4.69 7.33
C TRP A 20 -5.88 -4.45 8.84
N GLN A 21 -7.09 -4.28 9.40
CA GLN A 21 -7.29 -4.21 10.83
C GLN A 21 -6.84 -5.50 11.52
N LEU A 22 -7.27 -6.66 11.02
CA LEU A 22 -6.89 -7.96 11.58
C LEU A 22 -5.40 -8.27 11.42
N PHE A 23 -4.80 -7.89 10.28
CA PHE A 23 -3.35 -8.04 10.07
C PHE A 23 -2.54 -7.22 11.08
N TYR A 24 -3.03 -6.06 11.45
CA TYR A 24 -2.42 -5.24 12.49
C TYR A 24 -2.61 -5.83 13.90
N GLU A 25 -3.82 -6.28 14.23
CA GLU A 25 -4.17 -6.76 15.58
C GLU A 25 -3.64 -8.17 15.87
N LYS A 26 -3.78 -9.10 14.92
CA LYS A 26 -3.45 -10.53 15.07
C LYS A 26 -2.21 -10.97 14.30
N GLY A 27 -1.66 -10.11 13.46
CA GLY A 27 -0.65 -10.45 12.49
C GLY A 27 -1.21 -11.16 11.24
N TYR A 28 -0.42 -11.18 10.18
CA TYR A 28 -0.84 -11.77 8.90
C TYR A 28 -1.11 -13.28 9.02
N ASN A 29 -0.20 -14.03 9.64
CA ASN A 29 -0.33 -15.48 9.79
C ASN A 29 -1.45 -15.88 10.76
N GLY A 30 -1.75 -15.02 11.76
CA GLY A 30 -2.82 -15.24 12.73
C GLY A 30 -4.22 -14.88 12.21
N THR A 31 -4.34 -14.32 11.02
CA THR A 31 -5.61 -13.90 10.42
C THR A 31 -6.07 -14.90 9.38
N THR A 32 -7.31 -15.39 9.53
CA THR A 32 -7.95 -16.28 8.57
C THR A 32 -8.92 -15.54 7.67
N VAL A 33 -9.27 -16.15 6.52
CA VAL A 33 -10.31 -15.61 5.64
C VAL A 33 -11.66 -15.52 6.37
N ASP A 34 -11.96 -16.50 7.22
CA ASP A 34 -13.22 -16.52 7.98
C ASP A 34 -13.28 -15.35 8.99
N ASP A 35 -12.16 -15.00 9.65
CA ASP A 35 -12.07 -13.81 10.52
C ASP A 35 -12.39 -12.52 9.72
N ILE A 36 -11.86 -12.42 8.50
CA ILE A 36 -12.07 -11.25 7.63
C ILE A 36 -13.53 -11.15 7.21
N ILE A 37 -14.15 -12.27 6.85
CA ILE A 37 -15.55 -12.34 6.46
C ILE A 37 -16.45 -11.90 7.63
N GLU A 38 -16.17 -12.39 8.83
CA GLU A 38 -16.90 -12.04 10.04
C GLU A 38 -16.79 -10.54 10.36
N LEU A 39 -15.57 -10.02 10.43
CA LEU A 39 -15.35 -8.61 10.76
C LEU A 39 -15.90 -7.65 9.70
N SER A 40 -15.80 -8.00 8.42
CA SER A 40 -16.31 -7.18 7.32
C SER A 40 -17.83 -7.22 7.17
N GLY A 41 -18.51 -8.16 7.82
CA GLY A 41 -19.94 -8.39 7.66
C GLY A 41 -20.31 -8.76 6.22
N THR A 42 -19.44 -9.51 5.55
CA THR A 42 -19.67 -9.96 4.17
C THR A 42 -19.88 -11.47 4.11
N SER A 43 -20.25 -11.99 2.95
CA SER A 43 -20.37 -13.43 2.73
C SER A 43 -19.07 -14.04 2.19
N LYS A 44 -18.90 -15.34 2.38
CA LYS A 44 -17.80 -16.10 1.80
C LYS A 44 -17.75 -15.98 0.26
N GLY A 45 -18.91 -16.00 -0.38
CA GLY A 45 -19.04 -15.79 -1.81
C GLY A 45 -18.59 -14.41 -2.25
N SER A 46 -18.91 -13.36 -1.47
CA SER A 46 -18.44 -12.01 -1.74
C SER A 46 -16.92 -11.89 -1.60
N PHE A 47 -16.33 -12.54 -0.61
CA PHE A 47 -14.88 -12.56 -0.46
C PHE A 47 -14.22 -13.16 -1.70
N TYR A 48 -14.59 -14.38 -2.07
CA TYR A 48 -13.99 -15.10 -3.19
C TYR A 48 -14.34 -14.52 -4.57
N TYR A 49 -15.35 -13.67 -4.65
CA TYR A 49 -15.60 -12.89 -5.86
C TYR A 49 -14.50 -11.85 -6.12
N TYR A 50 -13.96 -11.23 -5.06
CA TYR A 50 -12.94 -10.18 -5.18
C TYR A 50 -11.51 -10.68 -4.99
N PHE A 51 -11.30 -11.71 -4.17
CA PHE A 51 -9.97 -12.19 -3.76
C PHE A 51 -9.95 -13.71 -3.75
N ASN A 52 -9.04 -14.33 -4.48
CA ASN A 52 -8.90 -15.79 -4.48
C ASN A 52 -8.20 -16.31 -3.22
N THR A 53 -7.27 -15.50 -2.69
CA THR A 53 -6.48 -15.86 -1.51
C THR A 53 -6.29 -14.66 -0.59
N LYS A 54 -5.90 -14.94 0.65
CA LYS A 54 -5.51 -13.93 1.62
C LYS A 54 -4.28 -13.12 1.14
N ASP A 55 -3.38 -13.74 0.38
CA ASP A 55 -2.18 -13.09 -0.14
C ASP A 55 -2.50 -11.95 -1.12
N GLU A 56 -3.61 -12.05 -1.85
CA GLU A 56 -4.06 -10.98 -2.74
C GLU A 56 -4.42 -9.69 -2.00
N LEU A 57 -4.82 -9.80 -0.72
CA LEU A 57 -5.07 -8.63 0.11
C LEU A 57 -3.80 -7.83 0.41
N LEU A 58 -2.64 -8.48 0.46
CA LEU A 58 -1.36 -7.77 0.64
C LEU A 58 -1.07 -6.84 -0.55
N ASN A 59 -1.54 -7.18 -1.74
CA ASN A 59 -1.38 -6.34 -2.92
C ASN A 59 -2.16 -5.03 -2.83
N THR A 60 -3.19 -4.97 -1.97
CA THR A 60 -3.95 -3.74 -1.74
C THR A 60 -3.13 -2.66 -1.02
N LEU A 61 -1.99 -3.01 -0.38
CA LEU A 61 -1.08 -2.02 0.20
C LEU A 61 -0.56 -1.05 -0.86
N SER A 62 -0.33 -1.52 -2.07
CA SER A 62 0.12 -0.67 -3.18
C SER A 62 -0.88 0.45 -3.48
N ILE A 63 -2.17 0.14 -3.41
CA ILE A 63 -3.25 1.13 -3.60
C ILE A 63 -3.25 2.14 -2.45
N ILE A 64 -3.13 1.66 -1.21
CA ILE A 64 -3.06 2.52 -0.01
C ILE A 64 -1.86 3.48 -0.09
N LEU A 65 -0.71 3.00 -0.56
CA LEU A 65 0.48 3.82 -0.74
C LEU A 65 0.29 4.86 -1.86
N ASP A 66 -0.34 4.49 -2.97
CA ASP A 66 -0.61 5.41 -4.07
C ASP A 66 -1.62 6.50 -3.65
N ASP A 67 -2.69 6.13 -2.92
CA ASP A 67 -3.66 7.08 -2.38
C ASP A 67 -3.01 8.04 -1.37
N ASN A 68 -2.16 7.51 -0.48
CA ASN A 68 -1.42 8.33 0.47
C ASN A 68 -0.47 9.29 -0.25
N TYR A 69 0.18 8.84 -1.32
CA TYR A 69 1.04 9.69 -2.12
C TYR A 69 0.30 10.90 -2.70
N GLU A 70 -0.91 10.73 -3.22
CA GLU A 70 -1.70 11.86 -3.74
C GLU A 70 -2.02 12.88 -2.64
N VAL A 71 -2.28 12.43 -1.41
CA VAL A 71 -2.45 13.32 -0.25
C VAL A 71 -1.15 14.05 0.10
N LEU A 72 -0.03 13.33 0.15
CA LEU A 72 1.28 13.92 0.46
C LEU A 72 1.71 14.95 -0.57
N LYS A 73 1.43 14.69 -1.84
CA LYS A 73 1.71 15.62 -2.94
C LYS A 73 1.04 16.98 -2.73
N THR A 74 -0.16 17.02 -2.16
CA THR A 74 -0.85 18.27 -1.85
C THR A 74 -0.25 19.02 -0.67
N LYS A 75 0.45 18.32 0.22
CA LYS A 75 1.08 18.86 1.43
C LYS A 75 2.54 19.26 1.24
N MET A 76 3.17 18.82 0.16
CA MET A 76 4.56 19.18 -0.14
C MET A 76 4.69 20.67 -0.41
N ASP A 77 5.73 21.28 0.14
CA ASP A 77 6.11 22.65 -0.21
C ASP A 77 6.53 22.69 -1.70
N PRO A 78 5.94 23.58 -2.51
CA PRO A 78 6.30 23.73 -3.92
C PRO A 78 7.79 24.07 -4.13
N ASP A 79 8.40 24.76 -3.17
CA ASP A 79 9.79 25.22 -3.25
C ASP A 79 10.81 24.14 -2.90
N MET A 80 10.40 22.96 -2.44
CA MET A 80 11.29 21.83 -2.21
C MET A 80 12.01 21.41 -3.49
N ASN A 81 13.32 21.22 -3.39
CA ASN A 81 14.09 20.60 -4.47
C ASN A 81 13.82 19.07 -4.56
N CYS A 82 14.32 18.41 -5.60
CA CYS A 82 14.07 16.97 -5.83
C CYS A 82 14.53 16.09 -4.67
N TYR A 83 15.65 16.41 -4.05
CA TYR A 83 16.18 15.65 -2.92
C TYR A 83 15.29 15.80 -1.67
N GLU A 84 14.85 16.99 -1.37
CA GLU A 84 13.94 17.28 -0.26
C GLU A 84 12.59 16.60 -0.45
N LYS A 85 12.04 16.61 -1.67
CA LYS A 85 10.82 15.87 -2.03
C LYS A 85 10.98 14.37 -1.81
N LEU A 86 12.10 13.80 -2.24
CA LEU A 86 12.40 12.39 -2.06
C LEU A 86 12.49 12.01 -0.58
N LEU A 87 13.21 12.81 0.21
CA LEU A 87 13.32 12.59 1.66
C LEU A 87 11.96 12.69 2.35
N TYR A 88 11.18 13.71 2.02
CA TYR A 88 9.84 13.91 2.59
C TYR A 88 8.93 12.72 2.29
N LEU A 89 8.83 12.30 1.03
CA LEU A 89 7.99 11.16 0.63
C LEU A 89 8.43 9.86 1.30
N ASN A 90 9.74 9.65 1.38
CA ASN A 90 10.29 8.45 2.02
C ASN A 90 10.00 8.44 3.53
N TYR A 91 10.20 9.55 4.20
CA TYR A 91 9.91 9.69 5.63
C TYR A 91 8.43 9.46 5.94
N GLU A 92 7.54 10.12 5.21
CA GLU A 92 6.09 9.99 5.41
C GLU A 92 5.58 8.58 5.10
N ALA A 93 6.10 7.94 4.05
CA ALA A 93 5.75 6.56 3.73
C ALA A 93 6.20 5.59 4.83
N HIS A 94 7.41 5.77 5.38
CA HIS A 94 7.91 4.93 6.47
C HIS A 94 7.15 5.18 7.77
N SER A 95 6.86 6.45 8.12
CA SER A 95 6.06 6.78 9.30
C SER A 95 4.67 6.12 9.23
N MET A 96 4.03 6.15 8.06
CA MET A 96 2.76 5.47 7.88
C MET A 96 2.88 3.95 8.04
N MET A 97 3.97 3.36 7.55
CA MET A 97 4.23 1.93 7.70
C MET A 97 4.45 1.54 9.16
N GLU A 98 5.25 2.29 9.90
CA GLU A 98 5.51 2.03 11.33
C GLU A 98 4.23 2.06 12.17
N GLU A 99 3.31 2.97 11.86
CA GLU A 99 2.04 3.08 12.58
C GLU A 99 1.05 1.96 12.27
N LYS A 100 1.12 1.36 11.07
CA LYS A 100 0.06 0.46 10.56
C LYS A 100 0.52 -0.94 10.22
N ILE A 101 1.80 -1.17 10.14
CA ILE A 101 2.36 -2.42 9.63
C ILE A 101 3.36 -3.00 10.65
N SER A 102 3.06 -4.19 11.16
CA SER A 102 4.01 -4.92 11.99
C SER A 102 5.18 -5.45 11.15
N ILE A 103 6.32 -5.70 11.82
CA ILE A 103 7.50 -6.30 11.16
C ILE A 103 7.16 -7.64 10.50
N ASP A 104 6.33 -8.47 11.13
CA ASP A 104 5.90 -9.75 10.57
C ASP A 104 5.07 -9.59 9.30
N LEU A 105 4.20 -8.58 9.27
CA LEU A 105 3.42 -8.25 8.10
C LEU A 105 4.31 -7.72 6.97
N LEU A 106 5.29 -6.89 7.31
CA LEU A 106 6.26 -6.38 6.35
C LEU A 106 7.11 -7.52 5.76
N ALA A 107 7.57 -8.45 6.60
CA ALA A 107 8.32 -9.64 6.15
C ALA A 107 7.46 -10.51 5.21
N SER A 108 6.20 -10.74 5.55
CA SER A 108 5.25 -11.48 4.70
C SER A 108 5.04 -10.78 3.35
N LEU A 109 4.91 -9.47 3.36
CA LEU A 109 4.77 -8.66 2.16
C LEU A 109 5.99 -8.79 1.24
N TYR A 110 7.20 -8.61 1.78
CA TYR A 110 8.42 -8.76 0.99
C TYR A 110 8.60 -10.18 0.47
N SER A 111 8.27 -11.17 1.26
CA SER A 111 8.33 -12.57 0.85
C SER A 111 7.47 -12.83 -0.39
N THR A 112 6.24 -12.30 -0.44
CA THR A 112 5.35 -12.44 -1.61
C THR A 112 5.90 -11.72 -2.85
N GLN A 113 6.60 -10.61 -2.67
CA GLN A 113 7.21 -9.86 -3.79
C GLN A 113 8.44 -10.56 -4.38
N LEU A 114 9.13 -11.39 -3.59
CA LEU A 114 10.35 -12.07 -3.99
C LEU A 114 10.09 -13.41 -4.70
N VAL A 115 8.91 -14.00 -4.55
CA VAL A 115 8.55 -15.26 -5.22
C VAL A 115 8.44 -15.03 -6.72
N ALA A 116 9.11 -15.87 -7.53
CA ALA A 116 9.22 -15.68 -8.98
C ALA A 116 7.88 -15.68 -9.72
N GLN A 117 6.85 -16.32 -9.16
CA GLN A 117 5.49 -16.36 -9.71
C GLN A 117 4.51 -15.42 -8.98
N GLY A 118 5.01 -14.68 -7.98
CA GLY A 118 4.19 -13.73 -7.22
C GLY A 118 3.86 -12.46 -8.00
N HIS A 119 2.70 -11.90 -7.72
CA HIS A 119 2.34 -10.59 -8.27
C HIS A 119 3.15 -9.50 -7.56
N ARG A 120 4.07 -8.88 -8.28
CA ARG A 120 4.98 -7.86 -7.74
C ARG A 120 4.34 -6.47 -7.72
N SER A 121 3.23 -6.34 -7.02
CA SER A 121 2.44 -5.09 -7.00
C SER A 121 3.21 -3.88 -6.47
N LEU A 122 4.12 -4.06 -5.51
CA LEU A 122 4.92 -2.96 -4.97
C LEU A 122 6.03 -2.50 -5.91
N LEU A 123 6.50 -3.39 -6.77
CA LEU A 123 7.58 -3.14 -7.73
C LEU A 123 7.06 -2.87 -9.14
N ASP A 124 5.74 -2.72 -9.32
CA ASP A 124 5.14 -2.41 -10.60
C ASP A 124 5.52 -0.98 -11.03
N GLN A 125 6.21 -0.88 -12.14
CA GLN A 125 6.69 0.39 -12.71
C GLN A 125 5.55 1.32 -13.18
N ASN A 126 4.35 0.79 -13.36
CA ASN A 126 3.18 1.59 -13.76
C ASN A 126 2.49 2.29 -12.58
N ARG A 127 2.93 2.02 -11.35
CA ARG A 127 2.34 2.66 -10.17
C ARG A 127 2.68 4.15 -10.12
N THR A 128 1.70 4.94 -9.70
CA THR A 128 1.85 6.39 -9.53
C THR A 128 2.99 6.75 -8.59
N TYR A 129 3.09 6.08 -7.45
CA TYR A 129 4.17 6.30 -6.47
C TYR A 129 5.55 6.00 -7.07
N TYR A 130 5.71 4.89 -7.80
CA TYR A 130 6.97 4.51 -8.43
C TYR A 130 7.38 5.52 -9.51
N ASN A 131 6.45 5.90 -10.36
CA ASN A 131 6.70 6.89 -11.41
C ASN A 131 7.09 8.23 -10.81
N CYS A 132 6.48 8.63 -9.71
CA CYS A 132 6.83 9.87 -9.02
C CYS A 132 8.24 9.88 -8.46
N LEU A 133 8.70 8.77 -7.87
CA LEU A 133 10.09 8.65 -7.42
C LEU A 133 11.08 8.78 -8.59
N LEU A 134 10.75 8.23 -9.75
CA LEU A 134 11.58 8.33 -10.94
C LEU A 134 11.61 9.75 -11.53
N TYR A 135 10.46 10.42 -11.60
CA TYR A 135 10.35 11.74 -12.21
C TYR A 135 10.74 12.88 -11.28
N THR A 136 10.79 12.67 -9.97
CA THR A 136 11.31 13.65 -9.01
C THR A 136 12.83 13.60 -8.87
N SER A 137 13.47 12.53 -9.32
CA SER A 137 14.92 12.42 -9.37
C SER A 137 15.43 13.01 -10.69
N PRO A 138 16.40 13.91 -10.68
CA PRO A 138 17.03 14.35 -11.93
C PRO A 138 17.60 13.13 -12.63
N SER A 139 17.31 13.01 -13.92
CA SER A 139 17.91 11.97 -14.74
C SER A 139 19.44 12.08 -14.63
N PRO A 140 20.19 10.98 -14.56
CA PRO A 140 21.65 11.03 -14.64
C PRO A 140 22.16 11.77 -15.87
N ARG A 141 21.31 11.91 -16.90
CA ARG A 141 21.62 12.70 -18.12
C ARG A 141 21.47 14.20 -17.90
N ASP A 142 20.59 14.64 -17.00
CA ASP A 142 20.36 16.08 -16.76
C ASP A 142 21.50 16.69 -15.91
N GLY A 143 22.19 15.87 -15.11
CA GLY A 143 23.38 16.30 -14.35
C GLY A 143 24.66 16.41 -15.17
N LEU A 144 24.69 15.88 -16.40
CA LEU A 144 25.86 15.93 -17.30
C LEU A 144 25.80 17.06 -18.31
N LEU A 145 24.71 17.81 -18.36
CA LEU A 145 24.50 18.91 -19.32
C LEU A 145 24.48 20.30 -18.66
N SER A 146 24.82 20.38 -17.39
CA SER A 146 25.00 21.67 -16.68
C SER A 146 26.45 21.99 -16.41
#